data_0fa1f292d3a503b9ba12357b923441a7
#
_entry.id   0fa1f292d3a503b9ba12357b923441a7
#
_cell.length_a   1.000
_cell.length_b   1.000
_cell.length_c   1.000
_cell.angle_alpha   90.00
_cell.angle_beta   90.00
_cell.angle_gamma   90.00
#
_symmetry.space_group_name_H-M   'P 1'
#
loop_
_entity.id
_entity.type
_entity.pdbx_description
1 polymer ?
#
loop_
_entity_poly.entity_id
_entity_poly.type
_entity_poly.pdbx_seq_one_letter_code
_entity_poly.pdbx_strand_id
1 'polypeptide(L)'
;MTFNAFPPDPVNHLVAICATPRADCAAFTAVIAVPEQQRSPSQQGLNVLGQPLELCGCQPMTGWFRDGSCRTDPSDLGQHSVCCVVDERFLSYTRAQGNDLSSPAPAFGFPGLQPGDHWCVCATRWLEAYEDGMAPLVRLEACEQSTLRVIPLEVLRGHAAPGA
;
A
#
# COMPACT_ATOMS: atom_id res chain seq x y z
N MET A 1 15.82 -9.74 -14.14
CA MET A 1 15.95 -10.47 -12.86
C MET A 1 14.86 -9.94 -11.94
N THR A 2 13.89 -10.52 -11.95
CA THR A 2 12.85 -11.37 -11.44
C THR A 2 12.63 -11.22 -9.95
N PHE A 3 11.40 -10.87 -9.62
CA PHE A 3 10.69 -11.16 -8.40
C PHE A 3 11.12 -10.45 -7.11
N ASN A 4 10.40 -9.40 -6.74
CA ASN A 4 10.07 -9.22 -5.34
C ASN A 4 8.76 -9.96 -5.04
N ALA A 5 8.87 -11.29 -5.04
CA ALA A 5 7.86 -12.16 -4.47
C ALA A 5 7.86 -11.96 -2.96
N PHE A 6 6.70 -11.69 -2.41
CA PHE A 6 6.43 -11.63 -0.99
C PHE A 6 6.95 -12.87 -0.25
N PRO A 7 7.51 -12.72 0.96
CA PRO A 7 7.83 -13.88 1.78
C PRO A 7 6.55 -14.63 2.12
N PRO A 8 6.58 -15.98 2.21
CA PRO A 8 5.43 -16.74 2.62
C PRO A 8 5.18 -16.54 4.12
N ASP A 9 4.02 -16.00 4.47
CA ASP A 9 3.52 -16.10 5.83
C ASP A 9 3.09 -17.53 6.14
N PRO A 10 3.56 -18.13 7.23
CA PRO A 10 2.95 -19.32 7.77
C PRO A 10 1.75 -18.92 8.64
N VAL A 11 0.60 -19.53 8.35
CA VAL A 11 -0.61 -19.64 9.17
C VAL A 11 -1.67 -18.53 9.07
N ASN A 12 -2.73 -18.78 8.42
CA ASN A 12 -4.08 -19.11 8.85
C ASN A 12 -5.13 -18.81 7.78
N HIS A 13 -5.69 -19.87 7.26
CA HIS A 13 -6.89 -19.83 6.43
C HIS A 13 -8.09 -19.38 7.26
N LEU A 14 -8.70 -18.31 6.87
CA LEU A 14 -10.15 -18.12 7.00
C LEU A 14 -10.61 -17.13 5.93
N VAL A 15 -11.21 -17.67 4.89
CA VAL A 15 -11.89 -16.91 3.84
C VAL A 15 -13.16 -16.33 4.43
N ALA A 16 -13.23 -15.03 4.59
CA ALA A 16 -14.48 -14.34 4.84
C ALA A 16 -14.93 -13.63 3.56
N ILE A 17 -16.07 -14.07 3.04
CA ILE A 17 -16.75 -13.48 1.89
C ILE A 17 -17.35 -12.15 2.35
N CYS A 18 -16.84 -11.03 1.87
CA CYS A 18 -17.44 -9.71 2.11
C CYS A 18 -18.00 -9.17 0.80
N ALA A 19 -19.32 -9.28 0.68
CA ALA A 19 -20.10 -8.63 -0.38
C ALA A 19 -20.79 -7.40 0.22
N THR A 20 -20.14 -6.22 0.17
CA THR A 20 -20.82 -4.91 0.24
C THR A 20 -19.86 -3.79 -0.15
N PRO A 21 -20.29 -2.73 -0.83
CA PRO A 21 -19.42 -1.65 -1.29
C PRO A 21 -19.12 -0.68 -0.15
N ARG A 22 -17.84 -0.33 -0.01
CA ARG A 22 -17.32 0.72 0.87
C ARG A 22 -17.68 0.56 2.35
N ALA A 23 -17.07 -0.43 3.00
CA ALA A 23 -17.03 -0.46 4.47
C ALA A 23 -15.63 -0.02 4.91
N ASP A 24 -15.59 0.94 5.83
CA ASP A 24 -14.37 1.37 6.54
C ASP A 24 -13.61 0.17 7.09
N CYS A 25 -12.28 0.27 7.15
CA CYS A 25 -11.42 -0.76 7.74
C CYS A 25 -11.80 -1.19 9.17
N ALA A 26 -12.63 -0.40 9.84
CA ALA A 26 -13.18 -0.69 11.17
C ALA A 26 -14.16 -1.89 11.22
N ALA A 27 -14.74 -2.29 10.09
CA ALA A 27 -15.77 -3.35 10.07
C ALA A 27 -15.21 -4.79 10.07
N PHE A 28 -13.90 -4.97 10.00
CA PHE A 28 -13.27 -6.30 9.92
C PHE A 28 -12.88 -6.89 11.29
N THR A 29 -13.23 -6.23 12.40
CA THR A 29 -12.72 -6.57 13.74
C THR A 29 -13.67 -7.43 14.59
N ALA A 30 -14.48 -8.26 14.00
CA ALA A 30 -15.52 -8.99 14.76
C ALA A 30 -15.23 -10.48 15.00
N VAL A 31 -14.00 -10.92 15.27
CA VAL A 31 -13.81 -12.28 15.83
C VAL A 31 -12.74 -12.41 16.93
N ILE A 32 -11.81 -11.51 17.11
CA ILE A 32 -11.03 -11.47 18.37
C ILE A 32 -10.73 -10.00 18.63
N ALA A 33 -11.54 -9.39 19.48
CA ALA A 33 -11.36 -8.03 19.93
C ALA A 33 -10.11 -7.92 20.81
N VAL A 34 -8.96 -7.67 20.19
CA VAL A 34 -7.96 -6.83 20.81
C VAL A 34 -8.40 -5.41 20.49
N PRO A 35 -8.76 -4.57 21.46
CA PRO A 35 -9.27 -3.25 21.19
C PRO A 35 -8.24 -2.46 20.35
N GLU A 36 -8.67 -1.88 19.25
CA GLU A 36 -7.90 -1.00 18.36
C GLU A 36 -7.26 0.20 19.09
N GLN A 37 -7.68 0.45 20.32
CA GLN A 37 -7.24 1.50 21.23
C GLN A 37 -5.91 1.23 21.96
N GLN A 38 -5.22 0.12 21.72
CA GLN A 38 -3.98 -0.22 22.44
C GLN A 38 -2.70 -0.23 21.60
N ARG A 39 -2.73 0.17 20.35
CA ARG A 39 -1.49 0.49 19.65
C ARG A 39 -1.04 1.89 20.07
N SER A 40 0.04 1.94 20.87
CA SER A 40 0.68 3.20 21.21
C SER A 40 0.96 4.01 19.93
N PRO A 41 0.82 5.34 19.93
CA PRO A 41 1.18 6.20 18.78
C PRO A 41 2.58 5.94 18.24
N SER A 42 3.50 5.44 19.08
CA SER A 42 4.85 5.02 18.72
C SER A 42 4.93 3.76 17.85
N GLN A 43 3.85 2.98 17.71
CA GLN A 43 3.77 1.78 16.88
C GLN A 43 3.12 2.04 15.50
N GLN A 44 2.50 3.20 15.32
CA GLN A 44 1.81 3.54 14.08
C GLN A 44 2.75 4.18 13.03
N GLY A 45 3.93 4.69 13.44
CA GLY A 45 4.82 5.44 12.57
C GLY A 45 4.27 6.82 12.21
N LEU A 46 5.07 7.59 11.48
CA LEU A 46 4.68 8.90 10.96
C LEU A 46 4.51 8.82 9.44
N ASN A 47 3.65 9.68 8.92
CA ASN A 47 3.53 9.90 7.49
C ASN A 47 4.54 10.95 7.00
N VAL A 48 4.59 11.16 5.69
CA VAL A 48 5.49 12.14 5.05
C VAL A 48 5.24 13.59 5.46
N LEU A 49 4.11 13.89 6.11
CA LEU A 49 3.75 15.20 6.65
C LEU A 49 4.14 15.35 8.13
N GLY A 50 4.72 14.31 8.75
CA GLY A 50 5.09 14.29 10.17
C GLY A 50 3.91 14.07 11.13
N GLN A 51 2.78 13.60 10.62
CA GLN A 51 1.58 13.26 11.37
C GLN A 51 1.48 11.74 11.56
N PRO A 52 0.58 11.21 12.41
CA PRO A 52 0.33 9.77 12.50
C PRO A 52 0.02 9.17 11.12
N LEU A 53 0.62 8.00 10.83
CA LEU A 53 0.41 7.31 9.57
C LEU A 53 -1.01 6.77 9.48
N GLU A 54 -1.74 7.15 8.42
CA GLU A 54 -3.07 6.65 8.14
C GLU A 54 -3.06 5.32 7.37
N LEU A 55 -4.19 4.63 7.36
CA LEU A 55 -4.37 3.43 6.54
C LEU A 55 -4.44 3.81 5.06
N CYS A 56 -3.75 3.04 4.24
CA CYS A 56 -3.78 3.18 2.78
C CYS A 56 -5.01 2.50 2.18
N GLY A 57 -5.25 1.23 2.52
CA GLY A 57 -6.39 0.50 2.00
C GLY A 57 -6.52 -0.92 2.55
N CYS A 58 -7.75 -1.42 2.60
CA CYS A 58 -8.07 -2.77 3.07
C CYS A 58 -8.70 -3.66 2.00
N GLN A 59 -9.08 -3.09 0.86
CA GLN A 59 -9.70 -3.80 -0.26
C GLN A 59 -9.12 -3.30 -1.59
N PRO A 60 -8.17 -4.10 -2.16
CA PRO A 60 -7.50 -5.27 -1.57
C PRO A 60 -6.62 -4.90 -0.38
N MET A 61 -6.43 -5.85 0.55
CA MET A 61 -5.58 -5.63 1.74
C MET A 61 -4.15 -5.38 1.31
N THR A 62 -3.62 -4.20 1.62
CA THR A 62 -2.30 -3.74 1.20
C THR A 62 -1.29 -3.66 2.35
N GLY A 63 -0.07 -3.24 2.03
CA GLY A 63 1.05 -3.06 2.95
C GLY A 63 1.95 -4.27 3.06
N TRP A 64 3.20 -4.03 3.47
CA TRP A 64 4.19 -5.09 3.71
C TRP A 64 3.69 -6.11 4.73
N PHE A 65 3.05 -5.62 5.80
CA PHE A 65 2.48 -6.45 6.87
C PHE A 65 1.04 -6.91 6.60
N ARG A 66 0.46 -6.58 5.45
CA ARG A 66 -0.94 -6.91 5.11
C ARG A 66 -1.95 -6.45 6.16
N ASP A 67 -1.76 -5.26 6.68
CA ASP A 67 -2.60 -4.63 7.69
C ASP A 67 -3.26 -3.32 7.21
N GLY A 68 -3.17 -3.05 5.91
CA GLY A 68 -3.73 -1.86 5.28
C GLY A 68 -2.86 -0.61 5.39
N SER A 69 -1.72 -0.69 6.08
CA SER A 69 -0.80 0.42 6.30
C SER A 69 0.45 0.28 5.45
N CYS A 70 0.97 1.40 4.93
CA CYS A 70 2.25 1.45 4.23
C CYS A 70 3.46 1.54 5.19
N ARG A 71 3.31 1.08 6.43
CA ARG A 71 4.45 0.98 7.35
C ARG A 71 5.45 -0.05 6.86
N THR A 72 6.71 0.21 7.11
CA THR A 72 7.82 -0.62 6.65
C THR A 72 8.80 -0.91 7.79
N ASP A 73 9.70 -1.85 7.60
CA ASP A 73 10.81 -2.14 8.49
C ASP A 73 12.08 -2.50 7.68
N PRO A 74 13.24 -2.74 8.32
CA PRO A 74 14.47 -3.08 7.61
C PRO A 74 14.43 -4.37 6.78
N SER A 75 13.44 -5.24 6.95
CA SER A 75 13.26 -6.45 6.14
C SER A 75 12.54 -6.17 4.82
N ASP A 76 11.82 -5.04 4.73
CA ASP A 76 11.17 -4.57 3.51
C ASP A 76 12.17 -3.86 2.59
N LEU A 77 12.94 -4.63 1.85
CA LEU A 77 13.97 -4.11 0.94
C LEU A 77 13.40 -3.23 -0.18
N GLY A 78 12.13 -3.41 -0.52
CA GLY A 78 11.43 -2.61 -1.53
C GLY A 78 10.89 -1.30 -0.99
N GLN A 79 10.82 -1.13 0.34
CA GLN A 79 10.17 0.02 1.00
C GLN A 79 8.78 0.28 0.42
N HIS A 80 7.83 -0.62 0.73
CA HIS A 80 6.42 -0.49 0.29
C HIS A 80 5.70 0.62 1.07
N SER A 81 6.25 1.83 0.97
CA SER A 81 5.93 2.97 1.84
C SER A 81 5.10 4.08 1.17
N VAL A 82 4.83 3.96 -0.13
CA VAL A 82 4.06 4.96 -0.89
C VAL A 82 2.63 4.50 -1.09
N CYS A 83 1.67 5.14 -0.44
CA CYS A 83 0.25 4.86 -0.68
C CYS A 83 -0.22 5.50 -1.98
N CYS A 84 -0.52 4.68 -2.97
CA CYS A 84 -0.96 5.09 -4.29
C CYS A 84 -2.45 4.83 -4.51
N VAL A 85 -3.10 5.71 -5.27
CA VAL A 85 -4.36 5.42 -5.96
C VAL A 85 -3.97 4.99 -7.38
N VAL A 86 -3.97 3.67 -7.63
CA VAL A 86 -3.47 3.16 -8.91
C VAL A 86 -4.44 3.46 -10.05
N ASP A 87 -3.89 3.73 -11.21
CA ASP A 87 -4.65 3.93 -12.44
C ASP A 87 -4.21 2.95 -13.54
N GLU A 88 -4.93 2.92 -14.65
CA GLU A 88 -4.66 1.99 -15.74
C GLU A 88 -3.28 2.23 -16.39
N ARG A 89 -2.83 3.50 -16.44
CA ARG A 89 -1.53 3.85 -17.01
C ARG A 89 -0.41 3.26 -16.18
N PHE A 90 -0.46 3.45 -14.86
CA PHE A 90 0.52 2.90 -13.94
C PHE A 90 0.51 1.37 -13.94
N LEU A 91 -0.68 0.73 -13.92
CA LEU A 91 -0.79 -0.72 -13.95
C LEU A 91 -0.21 -1.32 -15.24
N SER A 92 -0.47 -0.70 -16.38
CA SER A 92 0.11 -1.12 -17.67
C SER A 92 1.62 -0.91 -17.70
N TYR A 93 2.10 0.23 -17.20
CA TYR A 93 3.52 0.58 -17.13
C TYR A 93 4.28 -0.42 -16.25
N THR A 94 3.85 -0.61 -15.00
CA THR A 94 4.57 -1.50 -14.06
C THR A 94 4.58 -2.94 -14.54
N ARG A 95 3.52 -3.39 -15.23
CA ARG A 95 3.48 -4.70 -15.88
C ARG A 95 4.55 -4.82 -16.99
N ALA A 96 4.70 -3.79 -17.81
CA ALA A 96 5.72 -3.75 -18.88
C ALA A 96 7.15 -3.76 -18.28
N GLN A 97 7.34 -3.18 -17.09
CA GLN A 97 8.59 -3.18 -16.33
C GLN A 97 8.80 -4.49 -15.52
N GLY A 98 7.97 -5.52 -15.74
CA GLY A 98 8.10 -6.82 -15.09
C GLY A 98 7.51 -6.91 -13.69
N ASN A 99 6.76 -5.90 -13.25
CA ASN A 99 6.04 -5.89 -11.97
C ASN A 99 4.54 -5.89 -12.23
N ASP A 100 3.97 -7.06 -12.53
CA ASP A 100 2.55 -7.21 -12.82
C ASP A 100 1.72 -7.14 -11.52
N LEU A 101 1.06 -6.00 -11.33
CA LEU A 101 0.13 -5.78 -10.23
C LEU A 101 -1.35 -6.02 -10.62
N SER A 102 -1.63 -6.30 -11.90
CA SER A 102 -2.99 -6.46 -12.41
C SER A 102 -3.46 -7.91 -12.41
N SER A 103 -2.52 -8.86 -12.57
CA SER A 103 -2.87 -10.28 -12.63
C SER A 103 -3.07 -10.87 -11.23
N PRO A 104 -4.14 -11.64 -11.02
CA PRO A 104 -4.34 -12.34 -9.75
C PRO A 104 -3.20 -13.33 -9.46
N ALA A 105 -2.78 -13.40 -8.20
CA ALA A 105 -1.81 -14.38 -7.70
C ALA A 105 -2.40 -15.11 -6.47
N PRO A 106 -3.28 -16.14 -6.70
CA PRO A 106 -4.03 -16.80 -5.63
C PRO A 106 -3.14 -17.45 -4.57
N ALA A 107 -1.95 -17.93 -4.95
CA ALA A 107 -0.98 -18.51 -4.02
C ALA A 107 -0.51 -17.52 -2.94
N PHE A 108 -0.65 -16.21 -3.19
CA PHE A 108 -0.30 -15.12 -2.27
C PHE A 108 -1.55 -14.36 -1.76
N GLY A 109 -2.75 -14.87 -2.01
CA GLY A 109 -4.00 -14.19 -1.65
C GLY A 109 -4.17 -12.83 -2.34
N PHE A 110 -3.51 -12.63 -3.49
CA PHE A 110 -3.55 -11.37 -4.21
C PHE A 110 -4.55 -11.43 -5.37
N PRO A 111 -5.61 -10.58 -5.36
CA PRO A 111 -6.68 -10.65 -6.36
C PRO A 111 -6.34 -9.96 -7.69
N GLY A 112 -5.20 -9.25 -7.78
CA GLY A 112 -4.92 -8.27 -8.82
C GLY A 112 -5.55 -6.93 -8.52
N LEU A 113 -4.89 -5.85 -8.92
CA LEU A 113 -5.38 -4.48 -8.73
C LEU A 113 -6.22 -4.01 -9.93
N GLN A 114 -7.18 -3.15 -9.62
CA GLN A 114 -7.99 -2.43 -10.59
C GLN A 114 -7.72 -0.92 -10.48
N PRO A 115 -7.95 -0.14 -11.53
CA PRO A 115 -7.90 1.32 -11.45
C PRO A 115 -8.82 1.84 -10.33
N GLY A 116 -8.28 2.71 -9.47
CA GLY A 116 -8.95 3.22 -8.28
C GLY A 116 -8.61 2.50 -6.97
N ASP A 117 -7.98 1.34 -7.03
CA ASP A 117 -7.52 0.64 -5.83
C ASP A 117 -6.39 1.42 -5.15
N HIS A 118 -6.32 1.26 -3.82
CA HIS A 118 -5.23 1.80 -3.02
C HIS A 118 -4.18 0.72 -2.78
N TRP A 119 -2.92 1.06 -3.01
CA TRP A 119 -1.82 0.10 -2.85
C TRP A 119 -0.56 0.74 -2.30
N CYS A 120 0.11 0.04 -1.39
CA CYS A 120 1.43 0.43 -0.91
C CYS A 120 2.49 0.00 -1.92
N VAL A 121 2.99 0.95 -2.70
CA VAL A 121 3.96 0.74 -3.76
C VAL A 121 5.38 0.92 -3.21
N CYS A 122 6.33 0.16 -3.75
CA CYS A 122 7.76 0.37 -3.49
C CYS A 122 8.17 1.79 -3.87
N ALA A 123 8.89 2.49 -2.98
CA ALA A 123 9.30 3.87 -3.20
C ALA A 123 10.15 4.03 -4.48
N THR A 124 11.06 3.10 -4.75
CA THR A 124 11.89 3.11 -5.96
C THR A 124 11.07 2.86 -7.22
N ARG A 125 10.06 1.98 -7.17
CA ARG A 125 9.18 1.71 -8.33
C ARG A 125 8.27 2.88 -8.64
N TRP A 126 7.82 3.60 -7.60
CA TRP A 126 7.06 4.82 -7.81
C TRP A 126 7.93 5.92 -8.43
N LEU A 127 9.17 6.08 -7.95
CA LEU A 127 10.11 7.07 -8.50
C LEU A 127 10.45 6.77 -9.97
N GLU A 128 10.71 5.52 -10.31
CA GLU A 128 10.92 5.07 -11.70
C GLU A 128 9.71 5.46 -12.60
N ALA A 129 8.49 5.18 -12.13
CA ALA A 129 7.28 5.57 -12.85
C ALA A 129 7.13 7.10 -12.94
N TYR A 130 7.57 7.85 -11.92
CA TYR A 130 7.56 9.31 -11.95
C TYR A 130 8.50 9.87 -13.02
N GLU A 131 9.71 9.35 -13.10
CA GLU A 131 10.72 9.77 -14.09
C GLU A 131 10.22 9.52 -15.53
N ASP A 132 9.44 8.47 -15.73
CA ASP A 132 8.82 8.11 -17.01
C ASP A 132 7.45 8.78 -17.23
N GLY A 133 6.99 9.64 -16.31
CA GLY A 133 5.71 10.34 -16.43
C GLY A 133 4.48 9.44 -16.23
N MET A 134 4.65 8.28 -15.58
CA MET A 134 3.62 7.24 -15.40
C MET A 134 3.22 7.04 -13.93
N ALA A 135 3.73 7.87 -13.00
CA ALA A 135 3.42 7.73 -11.58
C ALA A 135 1.94 7.96 -11.28
N PRO A 136 1.34 7.13 -10.43
CA PRO A 136 -0.03 7.31 -9.98
C PRO A 136 -0.10 8.39 -8.88
N LEU A 137 -1.30 8.87 -8.58
CA LEU A 137 -1.54 9.77 -7.47
C LEU A 137 -1.26 9.10 -6.13
N VAL A 138 -0.86 9.90 -5.13
CA VAL A 138 -0.51 9.42 -3.78
C VAL A 138 -1.39 10.05 -2.71
N ARG A 139 -1.63 9.30 -1.62
CA ARG A 139 -2.25 9.81 -0.39
C ARG A 139 -1.14 10.11 0.61
N LEU A 140 -0.82 11.39 0.79
CA LEU A 140 0.30 11.84 1.63
C LEU A 140 0.16 11.40 3.09
N GLU A 141 -1.06 11.39 3.62
CA GLU A 141 -1.39 11.00 4.99
C GLU A 141 -1.11 9.52 5.27
N ALA A 142 -1.12 8.72 4.20
CA ALA A 142 -0.90 7.28 4.26
C ALA A 142 0.46 6.83 3.66
N CYS A 143 1.28 7.77 3.20
CA CYS A 143 2.68 7.50 2.82
C CYS A 143 3.57 7.53 4.07
N GLU A 144 4.32 6.46 4.31
CA GLU A 144 5.20 6.37 5.48
C GLU A 144 6.42 7.30 5.36
N GLN A 145 6.87 7.88 6.47
CA GLN A 145 7.90 8.92 6.51
C GLN A 145 9.22 8.53 5.86
N SER A 146 9.63 7.26 5.92
CA SER A 146 10.88 6.81 5.29
C SER A 146 10.89 6.95 3.77
N THR A 147 9.73 7.11 3.14
CA THR A 147 9.61 7.45 1.71
C THR A 147 10.46 8.67 1.35
N LEU A 148 10.60 9.63 2.27
CA LEU A 148 11.39 10.85 2.06
C LEU A 148 12.89 10.61 1.89
N ARG A 149 13.37 9.41 2.18
CA ARG A 149 14.76 9.01 1.88
C ARG A 149 14.99 8.75 0.40
N VAL A 150 13.92 8.47 -0.34
CA VAL A 150 13.94 8.12 -1.77
C VAL A 150 13.30 9.23 -2.61
N ILE A 151 12.17 9.77 -2.17
CA ILE A 151 11.35 10.71 -2.93
C ILE A 151 11.21 12.00 -2.15
N PRO A 152 11.63 13.17 -2.70
CA PRO A 152 11.42 14.47 -2.06
C PRO A 152 9.93 14.76 -1.83
N LEU A 153 9.61 15.40 -0.70
CA LEU A 153 8.22 15.75 -0.35
C LEU A 153 7.52 16.58 -1.42
N GLU A 154 8.22 17.50 -2.06
CA GLU A 154 7.65 18.37 -3.10
C GLU A 154 7.19 17.57 -4.34
N VAL A 155 7.92 16.50 -4.67
CA VAL A 155 7.54 15.59 -5.75
C VAL A 155 6.25 14.84 -5.40
N LEU A 156 6.15 14.32 -4.17
CA LEU A 156 4.94 13.66 -3.67
C LEU A 156 3.75 14.62 -3.63
N ARG A 157 3.94 15.87 -3.18
CA ARG A 157 2.91 16.92 -3.17
C ARG A 157 2.38 17.24 -4.56
N GLY A 158 3.25 17.24 -5.57
CA GLY A 158 2.86 17.43 -6.97
C GLY A 158 1.97 16.31 -7.53
N HIS A 159 1.93 15.16 -6.84
CA HIS A 159 1.13 13.98 -7.21
C HIS A 159 0.08 13.64 -6.14
N ALA A 160 -0.18 14.55 -5.18
CA ALA A 160 -1.19 14.28 -4.16
C ALA A 160 -2.56 14.09 -4.79
N ALA A 161 -3.27 13.03 -4.37
CA ALA A 161 -4.68 12.85 -4.72
C ALA A 161 -5.48 14.04 -4.18
N PRO A 162 -6.48 14.55 -4.92
CA PRO A 162 -7.38 15.57 -4.39
C PRO A 162 -8.01 15.03 -3.11
N GLY A 163 -8.01 15.86 -2.05
CA GLY A 163 -8.34 15.47 -0.68
C GLY A 163 -9.55 14.56 -0.59
N ALA A 164 -9.37 13.49 0.16
CA ALA A 164 -10.45 12.58 0.54
C ALA A 164 -11.28 13.21 1.65
#